data_f48bb7960e1f7f2b376cf8c4db563bc2
#
_entry.id   f48bb7960e1f7f2b376cf8c4db563bc2
#
_cell.length_a   1.000
_cell.length_b   1.000
_cell.length_c   1.000
_cell.angle_alpha   90.00
_cell.angle_beta   90.00
_cell.angle_gamma   90.00
#
_symmetry.space_group_name_H-M   'P 1'
#
loop_
_entity.id
_entity.type
_entity.pdbx_description
1 polymer ?
#
loop_
_entity_poly.entity_id
_entity_poly.type
_entity_poly.pdbx_seq_one_letter_code
_entity_poly.pdbx_strand_id
1 'polypeptide(L)'
;MTDFRGEQGATGARESDESVQDKCGMPIAKRVPKERVFHGDTFIDEYEWLRDKESHDVQDYVAAQNRYCEQRMEPLKTLRSTLFDELKSHVQENDMSVPTRMDGYWYFVRTQEGQQYAVQCRVPIRSADDWDPPTIEIGVPIDGEQVVFDTNAEAQGHDFFRIGGMHISKDGRWMLYGTDTSGDERYDFRIRSLETGKELPEVFKGIGGACFTPDAQWVFYVKLDDAWRPYAVMRHRVGTPVTDDVEVYHEQDERFWVGIGLSFDERNLVIGTGSKTTTEVLLLSTDDPEGEFRAFIPREPDVEYDVSFSCFEGAGEHGEDIPLAVVYHNALNPNFEIDVIDMRSHEPPYRLGEGVRVAVGSPYGCEYGDEVEPGASGMPIGTPYSNPCNPAILQGAHGLGIEGISIHRHYVALQYRAESLTHIAVMTKDAAAEDFLAGRPWKFTELVPHALEDDWDVDESVDEINEERAEVWGALDQLAAAQGEGSAVHGVSRKAMTSSDGATADAMPGETRRLYSIGVGGNPSYDAPRMRYSFSSYTRPGELHDIDPATGEDRLLKRATVLGGFE
;
A
#
# COMPACT_ATOMS: atom_id res chain seq x y z
N MET A 1 -8.56 5.82 51.14
CA MET A 1 -9.20 6.46 52.30
C MET A 1 -8.92 7.92 52.16
N THR A 2 -9.89 8.65 51.68
CA THR A 2 -10.31 10.00 52.08
C THR A 2 -11.56 10.33 51.28
N ASP A 3 -12.62 10.43 52.03
CA ASP A 3 -13.97 10.82 51.64
C ASP A 3 -14.02 12.17 50.91
N PHE A 4 -14.84 12.27 49.89
CA PHE A 4 -15.55 13.49 49.57
C PHE A 4 -17.04 13.16 49.38
N ARG A 5 -17.79 13.40 50.44
CA ARG A 5 -19.25 13.50 50.41
C ARG A 5 -19.66 14.93 50.05
N GLY A 6 -20.54 15.02 49.12
CA GLY A 6 -21.84 15.65 49.10
C GLY A 6 -21.92 17.16 49.16
N GLU A 7 -22.61 17.66 48.16
CA GLU A 7 -23.72 18.57 48.41
C GLU A 7 -24.70 18.54 47.25
N GLN A 8 -25.93 18.15 47.56
CA GLN A 8 -27.11 18.29 46.70
C GLN A 8 -27.55 19.75 46.74
N GLY A 9 -27.79 20.33 45.56
CA GLY A 9 -28.31 21.68 45.43
C GLY A 9 -29.09 21.86 44.13
N ALA A 10 -30.38 21.62 44.20
CA ALA A 10 -31.53 22.25 43.53
C ALA A 10 -31.43 22.75 42.08
N THR A 11 -32.16 22.08 41.23
CA THR A 11 -33.10 22.58 40.19
C THR A 11 -33.05 24.08 39.87
N GLY A 12 -32.65 24.38 38.66
CA GLY A 12 -32.92 25.63 37.98
C GLY A 12 -32.80 25.42 36.50
N ALA A 13 -33.93 25.21 35.83
CA ALA A 13 -34.04 25.32 34.41
C ALA A 13 -33.58 26.73 34.00
N ARG A 14 -32.46 26.83 33.30
CA ARG A 14 -32.11 28.04 32.56
C ARG A 14 -32.10 27.67 31.07
N GLU A 15 -33.13 28.12 30.40
CA GLU A 15 -33.05 28.47 28.99
C GLU A 15 -31.93 29.49 28.84
N SER A 16 -30.90 29.16 28.10
CA SER A 16 -30.05 30.12 27.43
C SER A 16 -29.37 29.43 26.26
N ASP A 17 -29.94 29.68 25.14
CA ASP A 17 -29.40 29.48 23.80
C ASP A 17 -28.28 30.53 23.59
N GLU A 18 -27.19 30.43 24.32
CA GLU A 18 -25.95 31.13 24.06
C GLU A 18 -24.90 30.11 23.76
N SER A 19 -24.40 30.12 22.50
CA SER A 19 -23.22 29.37 22.09
C SER A 19 -22.08 29.67 23.08
N VAL A 20 -21.71 28.68 23.90
CA VAL A 20 -20.63 28.85 24.89
C VAL A 20 -19.33 29.02 24.13
N GLN A 21 -18.73 30.21 24.23
CA GLN A 21 -17.41 30.49 23.70
C GLN A 21 -16.39 30.47 24.85
N ASP A 22 -15.17 29.97 24.57
CA ASP A 22 -14.06 30.12 25.52
C ASP A 22 -13.57 31.58 25.58
N LYS A 23 -12.58 31.86 26.44
CA LYS A 23 -12.00 33.20 26.59
C LYS A 23 -11.31 33.68 25.29
N CYS A 24 -11.05 32.82 24.33
CA CYS A 24 -10.47 33.11 23.02
C CYS A 24 -11.51 33.20 21.91
N GLY A 25 -12.80 33.03 22.21
CA GLY A 25 -13.90 33.06 21.24
C GLY A 25 -14.11 31.74 20.48
N MET A 26 -13.42 30.65 20.88
CA MET A 26 -13.60 29.33 20.27
C MET A 26 -14.96 28.75 20.66
N PRO A 27 -15.75 28.24 19.70
CA PRO A 27 -16.99 27.55 20.00
C PRO A 27 -16.73 26.28 20.82
N ILE A 28 -17.51 26.09 21.90
CA ILE A 28 -17.41 24.93 22.77
C ILE A 28 -18.63 24.04 22.54
N ALA A 29 -18.40 22.75 22.27
CA ALA A 29 -19.49 21.79 22.14
C ALA A 29 -20.29 21.71 23.42
N LYS A 30 -21.62 21.78 23.30
CA LYS A 30 -22.52 21.60 24.45
C LYS A 30 -22.40 20.17 24.99
N ARG A 31 -22.53 20.03 26.30
CA ARG A 31 -22.56 18.72 26.95
C ARG A 31 -24.00 18.26 27.10
N VAL A 32 -24.34 17.16 26.44
CA VAL A 32 -25.64 16.51 26.50
C VAL A 32 -25.42 15.07 26.96
N PRO A 33 -25.50 14.80 28.29
CA PRO A 33 -25.17 13.48 28.80
C PRO A 33 -26.12 12.42 28.24
N LYS A 34 -25.55 11.36 27.64
CA LYS A 34 -26.27 10.17 27.21
C LYS A 34 -25.60 8.93 27.79
N GLU A 35 -26.39 8.12 28.47
CA GLU A 35 -25.93 6.84 28.97
C GLU A 35 -25.77 5.85 27.81
N ARG A 36 -24.62 5.19 27.77
CA ARG A 36 -24.30 4.11 26.81
C ARG A 36 -23.87 2.88 27.60
N VAL A 37 -24.39 1.74 27.19
CA VAL A 37 -24.04 0.44 27.75
C VAL A 37 -23.34 -0.37 26.66
N PHE A 38 -22.13 -0.83 26.94
CA PHE A 38 -21.36 -1.64 26.01
C PHE A 38 -20.64 -2.77 26.78
N HIS A 39 -20.85 -4.02 26.37
CA HIS A 39 -20.30 -5.21 27.05
C HIS A 39 -20.59 -5.30 28.56
N GLY A 40 -21.70 -4.73 29.00
CA GLY A 40 -22.08 -4.69 30.42
C GLY A 40 -21.52 -3.49 31.20
N ASP A 41 -20.62 -2.71 30.62
CA ASP A 41 -20.14 -1.46 31.19
C ASP A 41 -21.04 -0.29 30.79
N THR A 42 -21.30 0.58 31.76
CA THR A 42 -22.11 1.78 31.57
C THR A 42 -21.23 3.01 31.67
N PHE A 43 -21.28 3.87 30.67
CA PHE A 43 -20.59 5.16 30.68
C PHE A 43 -21.48 6.26 30.15
N ILE A 44 -21.15 7.52 30.53
CA ILE A 44 -21.88 8.70 30.07
C ILE A 44 -21.09 9.37 28.96
N ASP A 45 -21.69 9.42 27.77
CA ASP A 45 -21.16 10.16 26.63
C ASP A 45 -21.84 11.54 26.58
N GLU A 46 -21.06 12.59 26.84
CA GLU A 46 -21.56 13.97 26.84
C GLU A 46 -21.70 14.56 25.44
N TYR A 47 -21.15 13.89 24.43
CA TYR A 47 -21.02 14.38 23.05
C TYR A 47 -21.66 13.47 22.00
N GLU A 48 -22.41 12.46 22.40
CA GLU A 48 -23.12 11.54 21.50
C GLU A 48 -23.98 12.27 20.46
N TRP A 49 -24.52 13.46 20.80
CA TRP A 49 -25.31 14.27 19.90
C TRP A 49 -24.57 14.69 18.62
N LEU A 50 -23.23 14.75 18.64
CA LEU A 50 -22.40 15.06 17.45
C LEU A 50 -22.49 13.99 16.35
N ARG A 51 -22.97 12.78 16.64
CA ARG A 51 -23.15 11.72 15.65
C ARG A 51 -24.30 11.99 14.68
N ASP A 52 -25.29 12.79 15.10
CA ASP A 52 -26.42 13.16 14.25
C ASP A 52 -26.04 14.35 13.36
N LYS A 53 -25.26 14.05 12.31
CA LYS A 53 -24.71 15.06 11.38
C LYS A 53 -25.79 15.85 10.63
N GLU A 54 -27.01 15.33 10.53
CA GLU A 54 -28.15 16.00 9.89
C GLU A 54 -28.89 16.95 10.83
N SER A 55 -28.61 16.90 12.14
CA SER A 55 -29.27 17.81 13.09
C SER A 55 -28.75 19.24 12.94
N HIS A 56 -29.65 20.21 13.11
CA HIS A 56 -29.30 21.64 13.09
C HIS A 56 -28.23 21.98 14.13
N ASP A 57 -28.29 21.38 15.31
CA ASP A 57 -27.33 21.63 16.40
C ASP A 57 -25.88 21.27 15.99
N VAL A 58 -25.69 20.15 15.29
CA VAL A 58 -24.38 19.74 14.78
C VAL A 58 -23.93 20.67 13.66
N GLN A 59 -24.81 20.96 12.70
CA GLN A 59 -24.48 21.84 11.58
C GLN A 59 -24.13 23.25 12.05
N ASP A 60 -24.88 23.81 13.00
CA ASP A 60 -24.59 25.13 13.59
C ASP A 60 -23.26 25.16 14.34
N TYR A 61 -22.96 24.09 15.10
CA TYR A 61 -21.70 23.96 15.80
C TYR A 61 -20.52 23.87 14.81
N VAL A 62 -20.60 23.02 13.78
CA VAL A 62 -19.56 22.90 12.75
C VAL A 62 -19.38 24.22 12.00
N ALA A 63 -20.46 24.89 11.62
CA ALA A 63 -20.41 26.20 10.98
C ALA A 63 -19.75 27.26 11.87
N ALA A 64 -20.00 27.22 13.19
CA ALA A 64 -19.35 28.12 14.13
C ALA A 64 -17.84 27.84 14.24
N GLN A 65 -17.43 26.56 14.28
CA GLN A 65 -16.01 26.17 14.26
C GLN A 65 -15.29 26.62 12.99
N ASN A 66 -15.95 26.45 11.82
CA ASN A 66 -15.39 26.91 10.56
C ASN A 66 -15.19 28.42 10.54
N ARG A 67 -16.20 29.20 10.97
CA ARG A 67 -16.07 30.67 11.09
C ARG A 67 -14.92 31.09 12.02
N TYR A 68 -14.78 30.41 13.16
CA TYR A 68 -13.69 30.67 14.08
C TYR A 68 -12.33 30.38 13.43
N CYS A 69 -12.20 29.23 12.75
CA CYS A 69 -11.00 28.87 12.01
C CYS A 69 -10.64 29.92 10.95
N GLU A 70 -11.62 30.33 10.14
CA GLU A 70 -11.42 31.36 9.12
C GLU A 70 -10.91 32.68 9.72
N GLN A 71 -11.51 33.14 10.82
CA GLN A 71 -11.08 34.35 11.51
C GLN A 71 -9.66 34.23 12.06
N ARG A 72 -9.28 33.06 12.60
CA ARG A 72 -7.92 32.81 13.12
C ARG A 72 -6.89 32.72 12.00
N MET A 73 -7.29 32.22 10.84
CA MET A 73 -6.42 32.04 9.68
C MET A 73 -6.30 33.32 8.80
N GLU A 74 -7.22 34.29 8.95
CA GLU A 74 -7.21 35.52 8.13
C GLU A 74 -5.87 36.28 8.16
N PRO A 75 -5.20 36.48 9.34
CA PRO A 75 -3.89 37.12 9.39
C PRO A 75 -2.79 36.37 8.61
N LEU A 76 -2.97 35.07 8.38
CA LEU A 76 -2.03 34.21 7.67
C LEU A 76 -2.33 34.08 6.16
N LYS A 77 -3.38 34.73 5.65
CA LYS A 77 -3.84 34.58 4.28
C LYS A 77 -2.74 34.85 3.24
N THR A 78 -2.00 35.93 3.41
CA THR A 78 -0.88 36.29 2.52
C THR A 78 0.22 35.23 2.56
N LEU A 79 0.62 34.79 3.76
CA LEU A 79 1.63 33.73 3.93
C LEU A 79 1.18 32.43 3.27
N ARG A 80 -0.08 32.02 3.50
CA ARG A 80 -0.66 30.81 2.87
C ARG A 80 -0.64 30.90 1.35
N SER A 81 -1.02 32.07 0.77
CA SER A 81 -0.97 32.26 -0.67
C SER A 81 0.47 32.17 -1.20
N THR A 82 1.42 32.82 -0.53
CA THR A 82 2.83 32.77 -0.93
C THR A 82 3.37 31.34 -0.89
N LEU A 83 3.12 30.60 0.20
CA LEU A 83 3.55 29.19 0.33
C LEU A 83 2.86 28.29 -0.70
N PHE A 84 1.57 28.52 -0.97
CA PHE A 84 0.86 27.76 -2.00
C PHE A 84 1.45 28.00 -3.40
N ASP A 85 1.70 29.27 -3.76
CA ASP A 85 2.26 29.62 -5.06
C ASP A 85 3.69 29.08 -5.21
N GLU A 86 4.48 29.10 -4.14
CA GLU A 86 5.82 28.52 -4.09
C GLU A 86 5.77 27.00 -4.30
N LEU A 87 5.00 26.27 -3.49
CA LEU A 87 4.83 24.82 -3.62
C LEU A 87 4.30 24.43 -5.00
N LYS A 88 3.31 25.18 -5.51
CA LYS A 88 2.77 24.94 -6.84
C LYS A 88 3.82 25.14 -7.95
N SER A 89 4.70 26.11 -7.79
CA SER A 89 5.75 26.38 -8.79
C SER A 89 6.77 25.25 -8.93
N HIS A 90 6.87 24.37 -7.93
CA HIS A 90 7.74 23.18 -7.96
C HIS A 90 7.07 21.96 -8.58
N VAL A 91 5.76 22.00 -8.84
CA VAL A 91 5.01 20.87 -9.41
C VAL A 91 4.91 21.03 -10.93
N GLN A 92 5.32 19.99 -11.64
CA GLN A 92 5.09 19.90 -13.09
C GLN A 92 3.63 19.52 -13.35
N GLU A 93 2.80 20.52 -13.71
CA GLU A 93 1.36 20.31 -13.94
C GLU A 93 1.09 19.53 -15.23
N ASN A 94 1.85 19.79 -16.31
CA ASN A 94 1.78 18.98 -17.53
C ASN A 94 2.70 17.78 -17.36
N ASP A 95 2.15 16.60 -17.18
CA ASP A 95 2.93 15.40 -17.01
C ASP A 95 2.22 14.16 -17.61
N MET A 96 2.98 13.07 -17.77
CA MET A 96 2.49 11.80 -18.27
C MET A 96 3.19 10.67 -17.51
N SER A 97 2.43 9.71 -16.99
CA SER A 97 3.03 8.51 -16.41
C SER A 97 3.68 7.64 -17.48
N VAL A 98 4.67 6.85 -17.10
CA VAL A 98 5.21 5.82 -18.00
C VAL A 98 4.10 4.80 -18.31
N PRO A 99 3.85 4.49 -19.59
CA PRO A 99 2.85 3.51 -19.96
C PRO A 99 3.13 2.14 -19.34
N THR A 100 2.08 1.51 -18.84
CA THR A 100 2.14 0.19 -18.21
C THR A 100 1.27 -0.76 -19.00
N ARG A 101 1.83 -1.90 -19.42
CA ARG A 101 1.11 -2.88 -20.22
C ARG A 101 0.17 -3.72 -19.34
N MET A 102 -1.06 -3.83 -19.81
CA MET A 102 -2.08 -4.74 -19.28
C MET A 102 -2.83 -5.33 -20.47
N ASP A 103 -2.75 -6.64 -20.64
CA ASP A 103 -3.33 -7.37 -21.78
C ASP A 103 -2.95 -6.80 -23.16
N GLY A 104 -3.94 -6.34 -23.92
CA GLY A 104 -3.78 -5.82 -25.28
C GLY A 104 -3.45 -4.33 -25.37
N TYR A 105 -3.17 -3.65 -24.26
CA TYR A 105 -2.99 -2.20 -24.25
C TYR A 105 -1.88 -1.76 -23.30
N TRP A 106 -1.29 -0.59 -23.63
CA TRP A 106 -0.47 0.23 -22.74
C TRP A 106 -1.35 1.30 -22.11
N TYR A 107 -1.49 1.30 -20.80
CA TYR A 107 -2.27 2.27 -20.01
C TYR A 107 -1.37 3.31 -19.39
N PHE A 108 -1.81 4.55 -19.38
CA PHE A 108 -1.09 5.65 -18.79
C PHE A 108 -2.05 6.77 -18.37
N VAL A 109 -1.53 7.67 -17.56
CA VAL A 109 -2.26 8.83 -17.05
C VAL A 109 -1.54 10.07 -17.52
N ARG A 110 -2.28 11.08 -17.92
CA ARG A 110 -1.72 12.40 -18.18
C ARG A 110 -2.47 13.49 -17.42
N THR A 111 -1.71 14.50 -16.99
CA THR A 111 -2.21 15.72 -16.38
C THR A 111 -1.97 16.90 -17.31
N GLN A 112 -2.77 17.94 -17.14
CA GLN A 112 -2.68 19.16 -17.95
C GLN A 112 -2.83 20.38 -17.06
N GLU A 113 -2.03 21.39 -17.31
CA GLU A 113 -2.08 22.67 -16.59
C GLU A 113 -3.50 23.25 -16.56
N GLY A 114 -3.92 23.68 -15.38
CA GLY A 114 -5.23 24.27 -15.16
C GLY A 114 -6.37 23.26 -15.05
N GLN A 115 -6.11 21.94 -15.16
CA GLN A 115 -7.08 20.89 -14.88
C GLN A 115 -6.89 20.31 -13.48
N GLN A 116 -8.00 19.98 -12.83
CA GLN A 116 -7.97 19.46 -11.46
C GLN A 116 -7.65 17.97 -11.40
N TYR A 117 -8.01 17.23 -12.42
CA TYR A 117 -7.93 15.78 -12.47
C TYR A 117 -7.10 15.30 -13.65
N ALA A 118 -6.60 14.07 -13.49
CA ALA A 118 -5.91 13.37 -14.56
C ALA A 118 -6.89 12.75 -15.58
N VAL A 119 -6.38 12.50 -16.79
CA VAL A 119 -7.07 11.77 -17.85
C VAL A 119 -6.42 10.38 -17.97
N GLN A 120 -7.24 9.33 -17.87
CA GLN A 120 -6.83 7.95 -18.09
C GLN A 120 -6.82 7.66 -19.58
N CYS A 121 -5.69 7.19 -20.09
CA CYS A 121 -5.49 6.93 -21.51
C CYS A 121 -4.94 5.52 -21.74
N ARG A 122 -5.06 5.04 -22.98
CA ARG A 122 -4.43 3.81 -23.43
C ARG A 122 -4.05 3.88 -24.90
N VAL A 123 -3.11 3.03 -25.31
CA VAL A 123 -2.81 2.73 -26.72
C VAL A 123 -2.71 1.22 -26.91
N PRO A 124 -3.11 0.66 -28.06
CA PRO A 124 -2.98 -0.76 -28.31
C PRO A 124 -1.51 -1.16 -28.40
N ILE A 125 -1.18 -2.37 -27.94
CA ILE A 125 0.14 -2.98 -28.18
C ILE A 125 0.35 -3.21 -29.66
N ARG A 126 1.61 -3.20 -30.11
CA ARG A 126 1.97 -3.45 -31.52
C ARG A 126 1.95 -4.94 -31.88
N SER A 127 2.30 -5.78 -30.91
CA SER A 127 2.30 -7.26 -31.03
C SER A 127 2.24 -7.91 -29.65
N ALA A 128 2.03 -9.22 -29.58
CA ALA A 128 2.07 -9.97 -28.31
C ALA A 128 3.41 -9.85 -27.57
N ASP A 129 4.51 -9.71 -28.30
CA ASP A 129 5.87 -9.59 -27.75
C ASP A 129 6.28 -8.14 -27.51
N ASP A 130 5.36 -7.18 -27.56
CA ASP A 130 5.63 -5.75 -27.38
C ASP A 130 5.69 -5.42 -25.88
N TRP A 131 6.87 -5.53 -25.28
CA TRP A 131 7.12 -5.20 -23.87
C TRP A 131 7.92 -3.90 -23.69
N ASP A 132 8.21 -3.19 -24.78
CA ASP A 132 8.82 -1.87 -24.71
C ASP A 132 7.76 -0.77 -24.65
N PRO A 133 7.65 -0.01 -23.55
CA PRO A 133 6.65 1.03 -23.44
C PRO A 133 6.83 2.09 -24.53
N PRO A 134 5.74 2.63 -25.06
CA PRO A 134 5.80 3.77 -26.00
C PRO A 134 6.61 4.90 -25.39
N THR A 135 7.40 5.57 -26.24
CA THR A 135 8.11 6.79 -25.84
C THR A 135 7.11 7.87 -25.47
N ILE A 136 7.32 8.51 -24.32
CA ILE A 136 6.50 9.62 -23.86
C ILE A 136 7.19 10.95 -24.18
N GLU A 137 6.40 11.89 -24.68
CA GLU A 137 6.77 13.30 -24.81
C GLU A 137 5.68 14.13 -24.11
N ILE A 138 6.09 14.86 -23.07
CA ILE A 138 5.14 15.58 -22.21
C ILE A 138 4.34 16.60 -23.04
N GLY A 139 3.01 16.53 -22.90
CA GLY A 139 2.09 17.41 -23.65
C GLY A 139 1.76 16.94 -25.08
N VAL A 140 2.37 15.84 -25.55
CA VAL A 140 2.12 15.26 -26.87
C VAL A 140 1.35 13.95 -26.72
N PRO A 141 0.17 13.78 -27.33
CA PRO A 141 -0.54 12.49 -27.34
C PRO A 141 0.29 11.40 -28.03
N ILE A 142 0.27 10.19 -27.50
CA ILE A 142 0.88 9.02 -28.13
C ILE A 142 0.05 8.63 -29.38
N ASP A 143 0.71 8.24 -30.45
CA ASP A 143 0.00 7.83 -31.69
C ASP A 143 -0.95 6.64 -31.39
N GLY A 144 -2.21 6.78 -31.81
CA GLY A 144 -3.26 5.81 -31.51
C GLY A 144 -3.86 5.92 -30.10
N GLU A 145 -3.56 6.98 -29.36
CA GLU A 145 -4.10 7.23 -28.02
C GLU A 145 -5.64 7.20 -27.99
N GLN A 146 -6.18 6.52 -27.02
CA GLN A 146 -7.59 6.45 -26.68
C GLN A 146 -7.80 6.94 -25.26
N VAL A 147 -8.72 7.91 -25.07
CA VAL A 147 -9.17 8.30 -23.74
C VAL A 147 -10.07 7.19 -23.19
N VAL A 148 -9.69 6.63 -22.04
CA VAL A 148 -10.46 5.62 -21.31
C VAL A 148 -11.46 6.31 -20.39
N PHE A 149 -10.98 7.33 -19.65
CA PHE A 149 -11.80 8.08 -18.70
C PHE A 149 -11.23 9.48 -18.50
N ASP A 150 -12.02 10.50 -18.82
CA ASP A 150 -11.68 11.90 -18.54
C ASP A 150 -12.37 12.34 -17.26
N THR A 151 -11.62 12.31 -16.15
CA THR A 151 -12.15 12.69 -14.84
C THR A 151 -12.61 14.15 -14.79
N ASN A 152 -12.00 15.05 -15.60
CA ASN A 152 -12.42 16.47 -15.64
C ASN A 152 -13.79 16.63 -16.31
N ALA A 153 -14.08 15.82 -17.34
CA ALA A 153 -15.39 15.81 -18.00
C ALA A 153 -16.48 15.21 -17.10
N GLU A 154 -16.17 14.11 -16.43
CA GLU A 154 -17.11 13.41 -15.53
C GLU A 154 -17.41 14.22 -14.25
N ALA A 155 -16.44 15.00 -13.76
CA ALA A 155 -16.60 15.87 -12.58
C ALA A 155 -17.48 17.10 -12.83
N GLN A 156 -17.83 17.40 -14.09
CA GLN A 156 -18.66 18.59 -14.39
C GLN A 156 -20.02 18.53 -13.73
N GLY A 157 -20.37 19.58 -13.00
CA GLY A 157 -21.65 19.68 -12.30
C GLY A 157 -21.68 19.06 -10.90
N HIS A 158 -20.54 18.58 -10.42
CA HIS A 158 -20.36 18.07 -9.06
C HIS A 158 -19.45 19.00 -8.26
N ASP A 159 -19.82 19.28 -7.00
CA ASP A 159 -18.96 20.03 -6.08
C ASP A 159 -17.78 19.20 -5.58
N PHE A 160 -17.93 17.87 -5.59
CA PHE A 160 -16.91 16.88 -5.27
C PHE A 160 -16.98 15.73 -6.26
N PHE A 161 -15.82 15.20 -6.67
CA PHE A 161 -15.75 14.03 -7.54
C PHE A 161 -14.49 13.20 -7.24
N ARG A 162 -14.66 11.90 -7.07
CA ARG A 162 -13.56 10.96 -6.84
C ARG A 162 -13.84 9.62 -7.53
N ILE A 163 -12.80 9.02 -8.10
CA ILE A 163 -12.85 7.64 -8.59
C ILE A 163 -12.46 6.71 -7.45
N GLY A 164 -13.30 5.71 -7.15
CA GLY A 164 -13.07 4.70 -6.11
C GLY A 164 -12.36 3.45 -6.61
N GLY A 165 -12.50 3.13 -7.87
CA GLY A 165 -11.88 2.00 -8.52
C GLY A 165 -12.17 1.99 -10.01
N MET A 166 -11.29 1.34 -10.76
CA MET A 166 -11.46 1.17 -12.21
C MET A 166 -10.86 -0.17 -12.61
N HIS A 167 -11.68 -1.03 -13.22
CA HIS A 167 -11.28 -2.33 -13.73
C HIS A 167 -11.69 -2.41 -15.20
N ILE A 168 -10.77 -2.84 -16.04
CA ILE A 168 -11.01 -3.04 -17.46
C ILE A 168 -11.03 -4.53 -17.74
N SER A 169 -12.01 -4.99 -18.52
CA SER A 169 -12.09 -6.40 -18.92
C SER A 169 -10.86 -6.81 -19.73
N LYS A 170 -10.49 -8.09 -19.67
CA LYS A 170 -9.30 -8.63 -20.34
C LYS A 170 -9.28 -8.37 -21.85
N ASP A 171 -10.45 -8.33 -22.49
CA ASP A 171 -10.59 -7.99 -23.92
C ASP A 171 -10.53 -6.47 -24.19
N GLY A 172 -10.42 -5.65 -23.15
CA GLY A 172 -10.33 -4.19 -23.25
C GLY A 172 -11.62 -3.48 -23.66
N ARG A 173 -12.79 -4.16 -23.63
CA ARG A 173 -14.05 -3.62 -24.16
C ARG A 173 -14.96 -3.03 -23.11
N TRP A 174 -14.85 -3.46 -21.87
CA TRP A 174 -15.69 -3.05 -20.77
C TRP A 174 -14.87 -2.43 -19.64
N MET A 175 -15.43 -1.43 -19.01
CA MET A 175 -14.88 -0.78 -17.82
C MET A 175 -15.92 -0.83 -16.70
N LEU A 176 -15.54 -1.39 -15.55
CA LEU A 176 -16.24 -1.31 -14.28
C LEU A 176 -15.57 -0.23 -13.45
N TYR A 177 -16.28 0.83 -13.08
CA TYR A 177 -15.70 1.95 -12.36
C TYR A 177 -16.65 2.49 -11.31
N GLY A 178 -16.10 2.94 -10.20
CA GLY A 178 -16.83 3.52 -9.07
C GLY A 178 -16.57 5.01 -8.94
N THR A 179 -17.62 5.78 -8.64
CA THR A 179 -17.52 7.22 -8.40
C THR A 179 -18.18 7.61 -7.09
N ASP A 180 -17.55 8.56 -6.38
CA ASP A 180 -18.12 9.26 -5.23
C ASP A 180 -18.29 10.74 -5.59
N THR A 181 -19.50 11.26 -5.47
CA THR A 181 -19.83 12.66 -5.73
C THR A 181 -20.28 13.41 -4.46
N SER A 182 -20.25 12.74 -3.31
CA SER A 182 -20.64 13.28 -2.01
C SER A 182 -19.47 13.51 -1.05
N GLY A 183 -18.35 12.81 -1.26
CA GLY A 183 -17.18 12.86 -0.39
C GLY A 183 -17.27 11.97 0.84
N ASP A 184 -18.20 10.99 0.83
CA ASP A 184 -18.41 10.08 1.95
C ASP A 184 -17.74 8.71 1.76
N GLU A 185 -16.96 8.54 0.68
CA GLU A 185 -16.21 7.32 0.34
C GLU A 185 -17.11 6.09 0.07
N ARG A 186 -18.39 6.31 -0.24
CA ARG A 186 -19.29 5.30 -0.77
C ARG A 186 -19.38 5.46 -2.27
N TYR A 187 -19.00 4.42 -2.98
CA TYR A 187 -18.89 4.49 -4.43
C TYR A 187 -20.08 3.84 -5.13
N ASP A 188 -20.60 4.53 -6.13
CA ASP A 188 -21.57 3.97 -7.07
C ASP A 188 -20.81 3.41 -8.27
N PHE A 189 -20.79 2.09 -8.42
CA PHE A 189 -20.13 1.42 -9.54
C PHE A 189 -21.07 1.24 -10.72
N ARG A 190 -20.51 1.39 -11.92
CA ARG A 190 -21.19 1.26 -13.22
C ARG A 190 -20.32 0.49 -14.20
N ILE A 191 -20.96 -0.06 -15.23
CA ILE A 191 -20.29 -0.76 -16.33
C ILE A 191 -20.46 0.08 -17.59
N ARG A 192 -19.34 0.44 -18.24
CA ARG A 192 -19.30 1.24 -19.48
C ARG A 192 -18.62 0.47 -20.60
N SER A 193 -19.23 0.47 -21.78
CA SER A 193 -18.59 -0.01 -23.00
C SER A 193 -17.54 1.02 -23.47
N LEU A 194 -16.30 0.61 -23.60
CA LEU A 194 -15.21 1.47 -24.11
C LEU A 194 -15.27 1.66 -25.63
N GLU A 195 -16.01 0.82 -26.36
CA GLU A 195 -16.24 1.00 -27.80
C GLU A 195 -17.29 2.07 -28.09
N THR A 196 -18.36 2.11 -27.30
CA THR A 196 -19.52 2.99 -27.57
C THR A 196 -19.66 4.14 -26.61
N GLY A 197 -18.94 4.13 -25.49
CA GLY A 197 -19.08 5.07 -24.37
C GLY A 197 -20.39 4.93 -23.58
N LYS A 198 -21.20 3.90 -23.86
CA LYS A 198 -22.52 3.72 -23.22
C LYS A 198 -22.39 2.88 -21.95
N GLU A 199 -23.14 3.29 -20.94
CA GLU A 199 -23.28 2.52 -19.71
C GLU A 199 -24.38 1.47 -19.85
N LEU A 200 -24.19 0.35 -19.13
CA LEU A 200 -25.26 -0.60 -18.85
C LEU A 200 -26.21 -0.03 -17.79
N PRO A 201 -27.44 -0.53 -17.69
CA PRO A 201 -28.42 0.00 -16.73
C PRO A 201 -28.11 -0.35 -15.27
N GLU A 202 -27.21 -1.28 -15.01
CA GLU A 202 -26.83 -1.72 -13.66
C GLU A 202 -26.04 -0.62 -12.93
N VAL A 203 -26.43 -0.37 -11.68
CA VAL A 203 -25.72 0.53 -10.76
C VAL A 203 -25.60 -0.14 -9.40
N PHE A 204 -24.36 -0.40 -8.98
CA PHE A 204 -24.05 -0.96 -7.67
C PHE A 204 -23.81 0.19 -6.71
N LYS A 205 -24.77 0.45 -5.83
CA LYS A 205 -24.79 1.66 -5.02
C LYS A 205 -24.10 1.48 -3.68
N GLY A 206 -23.23 2.45 -3.34
CA GLY A 206 -22.63 2.57 -2.01
C GLY A 206 -21.80 1.36 -1.61
N ILE A 207 -21.01 0.81 -2.54
CA ILE A 207 -20.21 -0.40 -2.33
C ILE A 207 -18.73 -0.07 -2.06
N GLY A 208 -18.01 -1.00 -1.41
CA GLY A 208 -16.60 -0.82 -1.03
C GLY A 208 -15.60 -1.15 -2.14
N GLY A 209 -16.00 -1.90 -3.15
CA GLY A 209 -15.14 -2.32 -4.26
C GLY A 209 -15.79 -3.43 -5.08
N ALA A 210 -15.29 -3.63 -6.30
CA ALA A 210 -15.79 -4.65 -7.20
C ALA A 210 -14.72 -5.12 -8.20
N CYS A 211 -14.87 -6.30 -8.77
CA CYS A 211 -14.04 -6.81 -9.87
C CYS A 211 -14.89 -7.58 -10.89
N PHE A 212 -14.41 -7.62 -12.15
CA PHE A 212 -14.93 -8.53 -13.16
C PHE A 212 -14.32 -9.92 -13.04
N THR A 213 -15.04 -10.95 -13.54
CA THR A 213 -14.36 -12.15 -14.03
C THR A 213 -13.59 -11.84 -15.32
N PRO A 214 -12.55 -12.62 -15.71
CA PRO A 214 -11.76 -12.35 -16.92
C PRO A 214 -12.59 -12.25 -18.20
N ASP A 215 -13.70 -12.97 -18.30
CA ASP A 215 -14.65 -12.94 -19.43
C ASP A 215 -15.67 -11.79 -19.34
N ALA A 216 -15.61 -10.98 -18.27
CA ALA A 216 -16.53 -9.87 -17.96
C ALA A 216 -18.02 -10.26 -17.92
N GLN A 217 -18.34 -11.55 -17.71
CA GLN A 217 -19.74 -11.98 -17.60
C GLN A 217 -20.29 -11.82 -16.18
N TRP A 218 -19.41 -11.72 -15.17
CA TRP A 218 -19.78 -11.59 -13.79
C TRP A 218 -19.04 -10.42 -13.13
N VAL A 219 -19.71 -9.79 -12.18
CA VAL A 219 -19.15 -8.81 -11.24
C VAL A 219 -19.29 -9.37 -9.85
N PHE A 220 -18.19 -9.35 -9.09
CA PHE A 220 -18.20 -9.58 -7.65
C PHE A 220 -17.94 -8.26 -6.94
N TYR A 221 -18.74 -7.95 -5.91
CA TYR A 221 -18.62 -6.67 -5.22
C TYR A 221 -18.88 -6.77 -3.73
N VAL A 222 -18.31 -5.81 -2.98
CA VAL A 222 -18.33 -5.80 -1.52
C VAL A 222 -19.36 -4.81 -0.99
N LYS A 223 -20.24 -5.27 -0.12
CA LYS A 223 -21.20 -4.44 0.62
C LYS A 223 -20.55 -3.84 1.86
N LEU A 224 -20.93 -2.59 2.14
CA LEU A 224 -20.59 -1.87 3.37
C LEU A 224 -21.77 -1.86 4.34
N ASP A 225 -21.48 -1.95 5.65
CA ASP A 225 -22.45 -1.66 6.70
C ASP A 225 -22.56 -0.14 6.98
N ASP A 226 -23.37 0.23 7.96
CA ASP A 226 -23.58 1.64 8.33
C ASP A 226 -22.30 2.31 8.88
N ALA A 227 -21.34 1.52 9.35
CA ALA A 227 -20.04 1.98 9.86
C ALA A 227 -18.91 1.91 8.81
N TRP A 228 -19.22 1.76 7.52
CA TRP A 228 -18.29 1.59 6.40
C TRP A 228 -17.44 0.32 6.46
N ARG A 229 -17.81 -0.66 7.29
CA ARG A 229 -17.13 -1.94 7.32
C ARG A 229 -17.56 -2.78 6.10
N PRO A 230 -16.63 -3.24 5.25
CA PRO A 230 -16.91 -4.22 4.21
C PRO A 230 -17.14 -5.60 4.87
N TYR A 231 -18.33 -6.17 4.68
CA TYR A 231 -18.74 -7.35 5.44
C TYR A 231 -19.28 -8.51 4.60
N ALA A 232 -19.68 -8.26 3.36
CA ALA A 232 -20.28 -9.29 2.53
C ALA A 232 -19.86 -9.15 1.06
N VAL A 233 -19.76 -10.26 0.35
CA VAL A 233 -19.50 -10.30 -1.10
C VAL A 233 -20.76 -10.74 -1.82
N MET A 234 -21.11 -9.98 -2.85
CA MET A 234 -22.21 -10.25 -3.77
C MET A 234 -21.69 -10.71 -5.12
N ARG A 235 -22.44 -11.56 -5.79
CA ARG A 235 -22.21 -11.97 -7.17
C ARG A 235 -23.33 -11.48 -8.06
N HIS A 236 -22.99 -10.79 -9.14
CA HIS A 236 -23.89 -10.23 -10.15
C HIS A 236 -23.57 -10.79 -11.53
N ARG A 237 -24.59 -11.20 -12.28
CA ARG A 237 -24.45 -11.55 -13.69
C ARG A 237 -24.68 -10.32 -14.55
N VAL A 238 -23.68 -9.92 -15.34
CA VAL A 238 -23.76 -8.75 -16.22
C VAL A 238 -24.95 -8.84 -17.18
N GLY A 239 -25.74 -7.77 -17.25
CA GLY A 239 -26.95 -7.69 -18.06
C GLY A 239 -28.23 -8.13 -17.34
N THR A 240 -28.17 -8.43 -16.03
CA THR A 240 -29.36 -8.73 -15.21
C THR A 240 -29.65 -7.61 -14.21
N PRO A 241 -30.86 -7.55 -13.62
CA PRO A 241 -31.12 -6.58 -12.55
C PRO A 241 -30.28 -6.85 -11.29
N VAL A 242 -29.74 -5.80 -10.66
CA VAL A 242 -28.99 -5.88 -9.39
C VAL A 242 -29.83 -6.49 -8.23
N THR A 243 -31.15 -6.48 -8.35
CA THR A 243 -32.05 -7.14 -7.39
C THR A 243 -31.97 -8.66 -7.40
N ASP A 244 -31.40 -9.23 -8.46
CA ASP A 244 -31.26 -10.67 -8.63
C ASP A 244 -29.91 -11.19 -8.12
N ASP A 245 -29.09 -10.30 -7.56
CA ASP A 245 -27.74 -10.60 -7.06
C ASP A 245 -27.76 -11.54 -5.86
N VAL A 246 -26.75 -12.39 -5.79
CA VAL A 246 -26.62 -13.42 -4.76
C VAL A 246 -25.50 -13.07 -3.79
N GLU A 247 -25.77 -13.11 -2.48
CA GLU A 247 -24.75 -13.05 -1.45
C GLU A 247 -23.99 -14.38 -1.43
N VAL A 248 -22.67 -14.32 -1.69
CA VAL A 248 -21.80 -15.51 -1.79
C VAL A 248 -20.87 -15.65 -0.59
N TYR A 249 -20.70 -14.59 0.20
CA TYR A 249 -19.94 -14.60 1.44
C TYR A 249 -20.47 -13.55 2.41
N HIS A 250 -20.47 -13.89 3.69
CA HIS A 250 -20.86 -12.98 4.77
C HIS A 250 -19.94 -13.14 5.98
N GLU A 251 -19.23 -12.10 6.35
CA GLU A 251 -18.38 -12.07 7.54
C GLU A 251 -19.17 -11.61 8.76
N GLN A 252 -19.34 -12.52 9.71
CA GLN A 252 -20.14 -12.28 10.92
C GLN A 252 -19.37 -11.57 12.03
N ASP A 253 -18.02 -11.72 12.03
CA ASP A 253 -17.17 -11.12 13.06
C ASP A 253 -16.86 -9.66 12.66
N GLU A 254 -17.37 -8.72 13.45
CA GLU A 254 -17.21 -7.28 13.20
C GLU A 254 -15.74 -6.80 13.23
N ARG A 255 -14.81 -7.60 13.73
CA ARG A 255 -13.38 -7.30 13.70
C ARG A 255 -12.75 -7.48 12.32
N PHE A 256 -13.40 -8.24 11.44
CA PHE A 256 -12.88 -8.59 10.12
C PHE A 256 -13.48 -7.73 9.02
N TRP A 257 -12.64 -7.34 8.08
CA TRP A 257 -12.97 -6.60 6.88
C TRP A 257 -12.78 -7.49 5.66
N VAL A 258 -13.64 -7.36 4.68
CA VAL A 258 -13.71 -8.23 3.51
C VAL A 258 -13.29 -7.49 2.25
N GLY A 259 -12.44 -8.12 1.43
CA GLY A 259 -12.09 -7.68 0.09
C GLY A 259 -12.40 -8.74 -0.95
N ILE A 260 -12.55 -8.35 -2.20
CA ILE A 260 -12.70 -9.23 -3.36
C ILE A 260 -11.78 -8.78 -4.50
N GLY A 261 -11.16 -9.72 -5.20
CA GLY A 261 -10.35 -9.46 -6.37
C GLY A 261 -10.08 -10.72 -7.16
N LEU A 262 -9.26 -10.61 -8.20
CA LEU A 262 -8.71 -11.75 -8.92
C LEU A 262 -7.32 -12.10 -8.35
N SER A 263 -6.95 -13.36 -8.40
CA SER A 263 -5.55 -13.76 -8.26
C SER A 263 -4.72 -13.12 -9.39
N PHE A 264 -3.40 -12.96 -9.15
CA PHE A 264 -2.53 -12.29 -10.10
C PHE A 264 -2.45 -13.02 -11.46
N ASP A 265 -2.61 -14.34 -11.47
CA ASP A 265 -2.70 -15.17 -12.66
C ASP A 265 -4.13 -15.25 -13.25
N GLU A 266 -5.11 -14.52 -12.63
CA GLU A 266 -6.53 -14.44 -13.01
C GLU A 266 -7.29 -15.77 -13.01
N ARG A 267 -6.74 -16.84 -12.46
CA ARG A 267 -7.40 -18.16 -12.40
C ARG A 267 -8.40 -18.29 -11.26
N ASN A 268 -8.31 -17.43 -10.25
CA ASN A 268 -9.16 -17.48 -9.07
C ASN A 268 -9.77 -16.12 -8.74
N LEU A 269 -11.02 -16.13 -8.31
CA LEU A 269 -11.61 -15.09 -7.49
C LEU A 269 -11.15 -15.29 -6.06
N VAL A 270 -10.68 -14.23 -5.42
CA VAL A 270 -10.05 -14.25 -4.09
C VAL A 270 -10.83 -13.35 -3.15
N ILE A 271 -11.43 -13.91 -2.11
CA ILE A 271 -11.90 -13.15 -0.97
C ILE A 271 -10.79 -13.14 0.06
N GLY A 272 -10.29 -11.95 0.39
CA GLY A 272 -9.45 -11.73 1.57
C GLY A 272 -10.30 -11.21 2.71
N THR A 273 -10.17 -11.80 3.89
CA THR A 273 -10.80 -11.27 5.10
C THR A 273 -9.77 -11.17 6.21
N GLY A 274 -9.74 -10.04 6.90
CA GLY A 274 -8.71 -9.77 7.88
C GLY A 274 -9.14 -8.83 9.00
N SER A 275 -8.62 -9.11 10.18
CA SER A 275 -8.60 -8.23 11.34
C SER A 275 -7.23 -7.54 11.43
N LYS A 276 -6.87 -6.97 12.59
CA LYS A 276 -5.54 -6.38 12.81
C LYS A 276 -4.42 -7.41 12.96
N THR A 277 -4.73 -8.64 13.29
CA THR A 277 -3.74 -9.68 13.63
C THR A 277 -4.06 -11.05 13.05
N THR A 278 -5.15 -11.16 12.29
CA THR A 278 -5.61 -12.47 11.76
C THR A 278 -6.16 -12.28 10.35
N THR A 279 -5.74 -13.13 9.43
CA THR A 279 -6.23 -13.14 8.05
C THR A 279 -6.78 -14.49 7.62
N GLU A 280 -7.62 -14.51 6.60
CA GLU A 280 -8.10 -15.70 5.91
C GLU A 280 -8.33 -15.39 4.44
N VAL A 281 -7.98 -16.31 3.57
CA VAL A 281 -8.19 -16.24 2.13
C VAL A 281 -9.15 -17.34 1.70
N LEU A 282 -10.16 -16.99 0.91
CA LEU A 282 -11.08 -17.93 0.28
C LEU A 282 -10.97 -17.83 -1.24
N LEU A 283 -11.08 -18.96 -1.91
CA LEU A 283 -10.94 -19.09 -3.36
C LEU A 283 -12.21 -19.60 -4.01
N LEU A 284 -12.41 -19.11 -5.22
CA LEU A 284 -13.36 -19.66 -6.20
C LEU A 284 -12.71 -19.62 -7.60
N SER A 285 -12.73 -20.73 -8.33
CA SER A 285 -12.20 -20.74 -9.70
C SER A 285 -12.95 -19.78 -10.61
N THR A 286 -12.23 -19.03 -11.45
CA THR A 286 -12.84 -18.16 -12.47
C THR A 286 -13.55 -18.95 -13.58
N ASP A 287 -13.23 -20.26 -13.74
CA ASP A 287 -13.91 -21.17 -14.66
C ASP A 287 -15.30 -21.60 -14.14
N ASP A 288 -15.56 -21.49 -12.84
CA ASP A 288 -16.85 -21.81 -12.20
C ASP A 288 -17.32 -20.68 -11.29
N PRO A 289 -17.67 -19.50 -11.81
CA PRO A 289 -18.06 -18.34 -11.01
C PRO A 289 -19.37 -18.52 -10.24
N GLU A 290 -20.15 -19.57 -10.53
CA GLU A 290 -21.38 -19.92 -9.81
C GLU A 290 -21.13 -20.88 -8.64
N GLY A 291 -19.91 -21.39 -8.47
CA GLY A 291 -19.49 -22.25 -7.38
C GLY A 291 -19.49 -21.59 -6.00
N GLU A 292 -18.91 -22.27 -5.05
CA GLU A 292 -18.80 -21.83 -3.65
C GLU A 292 -17.35 -21.45 -3.32
N PHE A 293 -17.17 -20.33 -2.61
CA PHE A 293 -15.89 -19.95 -2.05
C PHE A 293 -15.46 -20.94 -0.95
N ARG A 294 -14.20 -21.38 -0.98
CA ARG A 294 -13.62 -22.28 0.01
C ARG A 294 -12.38 -21.65 0.63
N ALA A 295 -12.24 -21.82 1.96
CA ALA A 295 -11.05 -21.36 2.65
C ALA A 295 -9.81 -22.07 2.06
N PHE A 296 -8.81 -21.26 1.66
CA PHE A 296 -7.53 -21.78 1.19
C PHE A 296 -6.70 -22.32 2.35
N ILE A 297 -6.50 -21.49 3.38
CA ILE A 297 -6.00 -21.87 4.71
C ILE A 297 -6.99 -21.31 5.72
N PRO A 298 -7.59 -22.12 6.59
CA PRO A 298 -8.51 -21.63 7.62
C PRO A 298 -7.81 -20.66 8.56
N ARG A 299 -8.53 -19.63 9.01
CA ARG A 299 -7.97 -18.63 9.93
C ARG A 299 -7.53 -19.25 11.26
N GLU A 300 -6.39 -18.78 11.71
CA GLU A 300 -5.87 -19.07 13.04
C GLU A 300 -5.73 -17.74 13.81
N PRO A 301 -6.18 -17.65 15.07
CA PRO A 301 -6.06 -16.41 15.84
C PRO A 301 -4.60 -15.93 15.92
N ASP A 302 -4.41 -14.63 15.71
CA ASP A 302 -3.11 -13.94 15.74
C ASP A 302 -2.11 -14.40 14.67
N VAL A 303 -2.61 -15.02 13.61
CA VAL A 303 -1.82 -15.38 12.44
C VAL A 303 -2.26 -14.56 11.23
N GLU A 304 -1.30 -13.88 10.66
CA GLU A 304 -1.44 -13.15 9.40
C GLU A 304 -0.80 -13.94 8.28
N TYR A 305 -1.50 -14.06 7.16
CA TYR A 305 -0.93 -14.61 5.94
C TYR A 305 -1.53 -13.94 4.70
N ASP A 306 -0.76 -13.95 3.63
CA ASP A 306 -1.19 -13.61 2.28
C ASP A 306 -0.77 -14.73 1.33
N VAL A 307 -1.46 -14.86 0.19
CA VAL A 307 -1.17 -15.89 -0.79
C VAL A 307 -1.19 -15.33 -2.20
N SER A 308 -0.12 -15.61 -2.95
CA SER A 308 0.00 -15.36 -4.37
C SER A 308 -0.02 -16.66 -5.14
N PHE A 309 -0.77 -16.70 -6.25
CA PHE A 309 -0.89 -17.89 -7.09
C PHE A 309 -0.04 -17.74 -8.35
N SER A 310 0.60 -18.84 -8.74
CA SER A 310 1.48 -18.90 -9.90
C SER A 310 1.62 -20.33 -10.39
N CYS A 311 2.53 -20.57 -11.32
CA CYS A 311 2.77 -21.87 -11.91
C CYS A 311 4.23 -21.97 -12.34
N PHE A 312 4.85 -23.15 -12.20
CA PHE A 312 6.06 -23.51 -12.91
C PHE A 312 5.66 -24.24 -14.18
N GLU A 313 5.70 -23.52 -15.30
CA GLU A 313 5.22 -24.03 -16.58
C GLU A 313 6.13 -25.16 -17.10
N GLY A 314 5.54 -26.29 -17.47
CA GLY A 314 6.25 -27.43 -18.01
C GLY A 314 7.31 -28.07 -17.09
N ALA A 315 7.35 -27.70 -15.81
CA ALA A 315 8.37 -28.17 -14.86
C ALA A 315 8.05 -29.52 -14.22
N GLY A 316 6.87 -30.08 -14.45
CA GLY A 316 6.48 -31.40 -13.96
C GLY A 316 7.25 -32.53 -14.65
N GLU A 317 7.23 -33.73 -14.07
CA GLU A 317 8.02 -34.90 -14.49
C GLU A 317 7.76 -35.30 -15.96
N HIS A 318 6.55 -35.01 -16.46
CA HIS A 318 6.14 -35.31 -17.84
C HIS A 318 5.90 -34.04 -18.68
N GLY A 319 6.41 -32.88 -18.20
CA GLY A 319 6.24 -31.59 -18.87
C GLY A 319 4.90 -30.91 -18.57
N GLU A 320 4.19 -31.35 -17.54
CA GLU A 320 2.99 -30.67 -17.05
C GLU A 320 3.35 -29.45 -16.19
N ASP A 321 2.40 -28.51 -16.10
CA ASP A 321 2.52 -27.35 -15.23
C ASP A 321 2.39 -27.74 -13.75
N ILE A 322 3.14 -27.06 -12.90
CA ILE A 322 3.03 -27.18 -11.43
C ILE A 322 2.35 -25.93 -10.90
N PRO A 323 1.03 -25.95 -10.61
CA PRO A 323 0.36 -24.82 -9.97
C PRO A 323 0.85 -24.65 -8.53
N LEU A 324 1.12 -23.42 -8.15
CA LEU A 324 1.74 -23.05 -6.88
C LEU A 324 0.91 -22.05 -6.12
N ALA A 325 0.95 -22.16 -4.80
CA ALA A 325 0.62 -21.09 -3.89
C ALA A 325 1.87 -20.67 -3.13
N VAL A 326 2.18 -19.39 -3.18
CA VAL A 326 3.26 -18.76 -2.43
C VAL A 326 2.64 -18.06 -1.24
N VAL A 327 2.90 -18.58 -0.06
CA VAL A 327 2.27 -18.16 1.19
C VAL A 327 3.27 -17.38 2.03
N TYR A 328 2.98 -16.13 2.25
CA TYR A 328 3.70 -15.22 3.15
C TYR A 328 2.97 -15.18 4.48
N HIS A 329 3.61 -15.53 5.60
CA HIS A 329 2.92 -15.67 6.89
C HIS A 329 3.83 -15.46 8.10
N ASN A 330 3.22 -15.17 9.26
CA ASN A 330 3.91 -15.00 10.54
C ASN A 330 3.66 -16.15 11.55
N ALA A 331 3.11 -17.26 11.11
CA ALA A 331 2.70 -18.35 12.00
C ALA A 331 3.85 -18.95 12.82
N LEU A 332 5.04 -19.05 12.24
CA LEU A 332 6.22 -19.64 12.87
C LEU A 332 7.30 -18.61 13.19
N ASN A 333 7.25 -17.44 12.55
CA ASN A 333 8.23 -16.36 12.70
C ASN A 333 7.53 -15.00 12.67
N PRO A 334 7.59 -14.19 13.75
CA PRO A 334 6.95 -12.86 13.78
C PRO A 334 7.52 -11.87 12.76
N ASN A 335 8.72 -12.12 12.20
CA ASN A 335 9.30 -11.35 11.11
C ASN A 335 8.99 -11.97 9.73
N PHE A 336 7.98 -12.81 9.67
CA PHE A 336 7.44 -13.51 8.52
C PHE A 336 8.38 -14.50 7.84
N GLU A 337 7.79 -15.40 7.10
CA GLU A 337 8.45 -16.37 6.25
C GLU A 337 7.57 -16.66 5.03
N ILE A 338 8.15 -17.31 4.03
CA ILE A 338 7.49 -17.66 2.79
C ILE A 338 7.61 -19.15 2.54
N ASP A 339 6.46 -19.79 2.37
CA ASP A 339 6.33 -21.16 1.95
C ASP A 339 5.76 -21.26 0.54
N VAL A 340 6.17 -22.28 -0.20
CA VAL A 340 5.60 -22.59 -1.53
C VAL A 340 4.93 -23.94 -1.48
N ILE A 341 3.64 -23.98 -1.79
CA ILE A 341 2.81 -25.18 -1.82
C ILE A 341 2.62 -25.63 -3.26
N ASP A 342 2.89 -26.92 -3.53
CA ASP A 342 2.48 -27.60 -4.77
C ASP A 342 0.98 -27.90 -4.68
N MET A 343 0.16 -27.17 -5.42
CA MET A 343 -1.30 -27.30 -5.37
C MET A 343 -1.82 -28.61 -5.98
N ARG A 344 -0.96 -29.45 -6.57
CA ARG A 344 -1.32 -30.80 -7.01
C ARG A 344 -1.33 -31.81 -5.84
N SER A 345 -0.77 -31.45 -4.68
CA SER A 345 -0.64 -32.34 -3.52
C SER A 345 -2.00 -32.80 -2.99
N HIS A 346 -2.94 -31.88 -2.85
CA HIS A 346 -4.34 -32.12 -2.48
C HIS A 346 -5.18 -30.84 -2.70
N GLU A 347 -6.49 -30.98 -2.62
CA GLU A 347 -7.41 -29.83 -2.64
C GLU A 347 -7.38 -29.05 -1.32
N PRO A 348 -7.71 -27.73 -1.34
CA PRO A 348 -7.87 -26.96 -0.11
C PRO A 348 -8.86 -27.62 0.89
N PRO A 349 -8.70 -27.43 2.21
CA PRO A 349 -7.81 -26.46 2.85
C PRO A 349 -6.39 -26.98 3.05
N TYR A 350 -5.43 -26.07 2.85
CA TYR A 350 -4.02 -26.28 3.20
C TYR A 350 -3.73 -25.83 4.65
N ARG A 351 -2.47 -26.02 5.08
CA ARG A 351 -2.00 -25.59 6.40
C ARG A 351 -0.75 -24.73 6.27
N LEU A 352 -0.59 -23.77 7.18
CA LEU A 352 0.64 -22.99 7.29
C LEU A 352 1.82 -23.91 7.65
N GLY A 353 2.97 -23.67 6.99
CA GLY A 353 4.16 -24.52 7.13
C GLY A 353 4.08 -25.87 6.40
N GLU A 354 3.06 -26.12 5.58
CA GLU A 354 2.94 -27.35 4.78
C GLU A 354 3.82 -27.33 3.53
N GLY A 355 4.12 -26.14 3.01
CA GLY A 355 4.92 -25.93 1.82
C GLY A 355 6.43 -26.09 2.03
N VAL A 356 7.17 -25.95 0.94
CA VAL A 356 8.63 -25.81 0.99
C VAL A 356 8.97 -24.39 1.42
N ARG A 357 9.66 -24.24 2.55
CA ARG A 357 10.11 -22.94 3.04
C ARG A 357 11.20 -22.39 2.14
N VAL A 358 10.98 -21.20 1.57
CA VAL A 358 11.88 -20.60 0.59
C VAL A 358 12.54 -19.31 1.10
N ALA A 359 11.92 -18.60 2.04
CA ALA A 359 12.45 -17.38 2.64
C ALA A 359 12.03 -17.25 4.11
N VAL A 360 12.90 -16.67 4.95
CA VAL A 360 12.67 -16.50 6.39
C VAL A 360 13.17 -15.13 6.83
N GLY A 361 12.34 -14.37 7.57
CA GLY A 361 12.76 -13.15 8.26
C GLY A 361 13.66 -13.43 9.46
N SER A 362 14.19 -12.39 10.09
CA SER A 362 14.99 -12.52 11.32
C SER A 362 14.20 -13.19 12.42
N PRO A 363 14.76 -14.18 13.14
CA PRO A 363 14.16 -14.64 14.37
C PRO A 363 14.04 -13.51 15.39
N TYR A 364 12.92 -13.46 16.10
CA TYR A 364 12.66 -12.43 17.10
C TYR A 364 13.71 -12.48 18.22
N GLY A 365 14.31 -11.35 18.54
CA GLY A 365 15.28 -11.22 19.63
C GLY A 365 16.70 -11.68 19.29
N CYS A 366 16.96 -12.12 18.03
CA CYS A 366 18.32 -12.43 17.59
C CYS A 366 19.06 -11.16 17.17
N GLU A 367 20.26 -11.01 17.69
CA GLU A 367 21.21 -10.00 17.23
C GLU A 367 22.16 -10.59 16.17
N TYR A 368 22.86 -9.71 15.49
CA TYR A 368 23.85 -10.10 14.50
C TYR A 368 24.92 -11.03 15.12
N GLY A 369 25.09 -12.20 14.52
CA GLY A 369 26.07 -13.18 14.97
C GLY A 369 25.59 -14.15 16.04
N ASP A 370 24.37 -14.02 16.53
CA ASP A 370 23.79 -14.99 17.46
C ASP A 370 23.49 -16.33 16.77
N GLU A 371 23.82 -17.43 17.46
CA GLU A 371 23.38 -18.74 17.01
C GLU A 371 21.87 -18.89 17.27
N VAL A 372 21.13 -19.19 16.20
CA VAL A 372 19.68 -19.41 16.30
C VAL A 372 19.41 -20.84 16.80
N GLU A 373 18.78 -20.94 17.97
CA GLU A 373 18.32 -22.22 18.49
C GLU A 373 17.23 -22.81 17.57
N PRO A 374 17.26 -24.10 17.26
CA PRO A 374 16.23 -24.72 16.45
C PRO A 374 14.92 -24.75 17.24
N GLY A 375 13.87 -24.25 16.64
CA GLY A 375 12.54 -24.30 17.22
C GLY A 375 11.78 -22.98 17.16
N ALA A 376 12.44 -21.83 17.23
CA ALA A 376 11.77 -20.55 17.06
C ALA A 376 11.47 -20.22 15.58
N SER A 377 12.28 -20.77 14.66
CA SER A 377 12.14 -20.54 13.21
C SER A 377 12.27 -21.81 12.36
N GLY A 378 12.42 -22.99 12.99
CA GLY A 378 12.67 -24.26 12.28
C GLY A 378 14.02 -24.30 11.55
N MET A 379 14.93 -23.37 11.81
CA MET A 379 16.28 -23.38 11.23
C MET A 379 17.16 -24.46 11.84
N PRO A 380 18.09 -25.11 11.07
CA PRO A 380 19.01 -26.10 11.61
C PRO A 380 19.93 -25.49 12.68
N ILE A 381 20.25 -26.31 13.72
CA ILE A 381 21.18 -25.94 14.78
C ILE A 381 22.54 -25.55 14.19
N GLY A 382 23.14 -24.48 14.70
CA GLY A 382 24.52 -24.10 14.39
C GLY A 382 24.72 -23.41 13.04
N THR A 383 23.65 -22.95 12.41
CA THR A 383 23.74 -22.03 11.27
C THR A 383 23.78 -20.62 11.84
N PRO A 384 24.86 -19.85 11.63
CA PRO A 384 24.83 -18.42 11.91
C PRO A 384 23.59 -17.84 11.25
N TYR A 385 22.99 -16.82 11.85
CA TYR A 385 21.85 -16.17 11.25
C TYR A 385 22.18 -15.89 9.77
N SER A 386 21.74 -16.75 8.89
CA SER A 386 21.83 -16.61 7.45
C SER A 386 20.46 -16.84 6.90
N ASN A 387 19.95 -15.84 6.18
CA ASN A 387 18.71 -16.04 5.48
C ASN A 387 18.90 -17.16 4.45
N PRO A 388 18.07 -18.22 4.46
CA PRO A 388 18.22 -19.33 3.52
C PRO A 388 18.05 -18.90 2.05
N CYS A 389 17.40 -17.76 1.79
CA CYS A 389 17.18 -17.26 0.44
C CYS A 389 18.46 -16.76 -0.23
N ASN A 390 19.29 -16.03 0.49
CA ASN A 390 20.57 -15.57 -0.01
C ASN A 390 21.53 -15.35 1.14
N PRO A 391 22.31 -16.38 1.53
CA PRO A 391 23.24 -16.27 2.64
C PRO A 391 24.31 -15.17 2.45
N ALA A 392 24.65 -14.83 1.21
CA ALA A 392 25.67 -13.82 0.92
C ALA A 392 25.16 -12.39 1.15
N ILE A 393 23.88 -12.13 0.86
CA ILE A 393 23.29 -10.78 0.89
C ILE A 393 22.55 -10.53 2.20
N LEU A 394 21.75 -11.51 2.63
CA LEU A 394 20.91 -11.39 3.82
C LEU A 394 21.63 -11.83 5.08
N GLN A 395 22.82 -12.41 4.95
CA GLN A 395 23.63 -12.83 6.08
C GLN A 395 24.10 -11.60 6.87
N GLY A 396 23.80 -11.62 8.15
CA GLY A 396 24.22 -10.56 9.06
C GLY A 396 23.37 -9.31 9.06
N ALA A 397 22.26 -9.27 8.29
CA ALA A 397 21.33 -8.18 8.36
C ALA A 397 20.59 -8.18 9.71
N HIS A 398 20.71 -7.09 10.48
CA HIS A 398 19.96 -6.91 11.71
C HIS A 398 18.51 -6.58 11.40
N GLY A 399 17.60 -7.22 12.14
CA GLY A 399 16.18 -6.90 12.06
C GLY A 399 15.60 -7.09 10.66
N LEU A 400 16.09 -8.07 9.90
CA LEU A 400 15.54 -8.37 8.59
C LEU A 400 14.08 -8.79 8.71
N GLY A 401 13.19 -8.00 8.11
CA GLY A 401 11.78 -8.31 7.97
C GLY A 401 11.42 -8.50 6.51
N ILE A 402 10.72 -9.59 6.18
CA ILE A 402 10.16 -9.76 4.85
C ILE A 402 8.92 -8.87 4.76
N GLU A 403 8.84 -8.04 3.73
CA GLU A 403 7.72 -7.11 3.49
C GLU A 403 6.77 -7.63 2.42
N GLY A 404 7.22 -8.49 1.53
CA GLY A 404 6.37 -9.07 0.50
C GLY A 404 7.14 -9.84 -0.56
N ILE A 405 6.38 -10.56 -1.37
CA ILE A 405 6.89 -11.29 -2.53
C ILE A 405 5.93 -11.10 -3.69
N SER A 406 6.46 -10.89 -4.89
CA SER A 406 5.69 -10.93 -6.12
C SER A 406 6.25 -12.00 -7.05
N ILE A 407 5.35 -12.78 -7.63
CA ILE A 407 5.72 -13.91 -8.47
C ILE A 407 5.09 -13.76 -9.84
N HIS A 408 5.94 -13.49 -10.83
CA HIS A 408 5.57 -13.31 -12.23
C HIS A 408 5.84 -14.58 -13.03
N ARG A 409 5.50 -14.58 -14.30
CA ARG A 409 5.79 -15.71 -15.20
C ARG A 409 7.29 -15.98 -15.33
N HIS A 410 8.11 -14.92 -15.39
CA HIS A 410 9.55 -15.00 -15.71
C HIS A 410 10.48 -14.79 -14.53
N TYR A 411 10.00 -14.20 -13.43
CA TYR A 411 10.81 -13.87 -12.26
C TYR A 411 10.02 -13.89 -10.96
N VAL A 412 10.78 -13.88 -9.87
CA VAL A 412 10.28 -13.68 -8.50
C VAL A 412 11.02 -12.49 -7.91
N ALA A 413 10.31 -11.57 -7.28
CA ALA A 413 10.89 -10.43 -6.58
C ALA A 413 10.48 -10.47 -5.10
N LEU A 414 11.49 -10.38 -4.23
CA LEU A 414 11.35 -10.31 -2.77
C LEU A 414 11.60 -8.88 -2.32
N GLN A 415 10.67 -8.32 -1.55
CA GLN A 415 10.88 -7.06 -0.84
C GLN A 415 11.15 -7.35 0.63
N TYR A 416 12.16 -6.74 1.17
CA TYR A 416 12.52 -6.91 2.57
C TYR A 416 13.14 -5.63 3.14
N ARG A 417 13.15 -5.55 4.46
CA ARG A 417 13.79 -4.47 5.20
C ARG A 417 14.97 -5.04 5.98
N ALA A 418 16.09 -4.37 5.84
CA ALA A 418 17.28 -4.65 6.62
C ALA A 418 17.94 -3.34 7.02
N GLU A 419 18.45 -3.26 8.26
CA GLU A 419 19.09 -2.05 8.80
C GLU A 419 18.26 -0.76 8.62
N SER A 420 16.94 -0.90 8.70
CA SER A 420 15.93 0.16 8.53
C SER A 420 15.73 0.64 7.09
N LEU A 421 16.42 0.10 6.10
CA LEU A 421 16.24 0.41 4.68
C LEU A 421 15.44 -0.67 3.96
N THR A 422 14.72 -0.26 2.92
CA THR A 422 14.03 -1.18 2.02
C THR A 422 15.00 -1.74 0.99
N HIS A 423 14.85 -3.01 0.68
CA HIS A 423 15.65 -3.74 -0.30
C HIS A 423 14.76 -4.55 -1.23
N ILE A 424 15.25 -4.82 -2.42
CA ILE A 424 14.64 -5.75 -3.37
C ILE A 424 15.67 -6.80 -3.74
N ALA A 425 15.27 -8.06 -3.79
CA ALA A 425 16.06 -9.14 -4.34
C ALA A 425 15.24 -9.90 -5.38
N VAL A 426 15.89 -10.36 -6.42
CA VAL A 426 15.25 -10.98 -7.58
C VAL A 426 15.86 -12.33 -7.91
N MET A 427 15.09 -13.20 -8.54
CA MET A 427 15.58 -14.42 -9.19
C MET A 427 14.72 -14.75 -10.40
N THR A 428 15.28 -15.52 -11.34
CA THR A 428 14.49 -16.02 -12.47
C THR A 428 13.52 -17.10 -12.02
N LYS A 429 12.38 -17.22 -12.73
CA LYS A 429 11.39 -18.26 -12.44
C LYS A 429 11.93 -19.67 -12.66
N ASP A 430 12.82 -19.87 -13.65
CA ASP A 430 13.46 -21.15 -13.92
C ASP A 430 14.36 -21.58 -12.75
N ALA A 431 15.15 -20.65 -12.19
CA ALA A 431 15.96 -20.94 -11.00
C ALA A 431 15.09 -21.26 -9.77
N ALA A 432 13.95 -20.57 -9.62
CA ALA A 432 13.00 -20.85 -8.54
C ALA A 432 12.40 -22.25 -8.69
N ALA A 433 12.04 -22.65 -9.90
CA ALA A 433 11.53 -24.01 -10.19
C ALA A 433 12.60 -25.09 -9.90
N GLU A 434 13.85 -24.87 -10.34
CA GLU A 434 14.94 -25.82 -10.07
C GLU A 434 15.20 -26.00 -8.58
N ASP A 435 15.25 -24.91 -7.82
CA ASP A 435 15.47 -24.96 -6.37
C ASP A 435 14.27 -25.63 -5.65
N PHE A 436 13.04 -25.31 -6.05
CA PHE A 436 11.83 -25.93 -5.49
C PHE A 436 11.80 -27.44 -5.69
N LEU A 437 12.03 -27.91 -6.94
CA LEU A 437 12.03 -29.33 -7.27
C LEU A 437 13.15 -30.11 -6.55
N ALA A 438 14.26 -29.43 -6.23
CA ALA A 438 15.36 -30.00 -5.48
C ALA A 438 15.16 -29.91 -3.94
N GLY A 439 14.06 -29.33 -3.46
CA GLY A 439 13.80 -29.10 -2.05
C GLY A 439 14.80 -28.11 -1.42
N ARG A 440 15.30 -27.17 -2.19
CA ARG A 440 16.24 -26.15 -1.72
C ARG A 440 15.52 -24.81 -1.47
N PRO A 441 16.02 -23.99 -0.52
CA PRO A 441 15.61 -22.59 -0.39
C PRO A 441 15.94 -21.82 -1.68
N TRP A 442 15.12 -20.81 -1.97
CA TRP A 442 15.33 -19.93 -3.11
C TRP A 442 16.55 -19.02 -2.90
N LYS A 443 17.32 -18.83 -3.95
CA LYS A 443 18.53 -17.99 -3.95
C LYS A 443 18.29 -16.73 -4.75
N PHE A 444 17.99 -15.67 -4.03
CA PHE A 444 17.80 -14.35 -4.61
C PHE A 444 19.13 -13.63 -4.83
N THR A 445 19.16 -12.71 -5.79
CA THR A 445 20.22 -11.72 -6.01
C THR A 445 19.68 -10.35 -5.63
N GLU A 446 20.38 -9.62 -4.77
CA GLU A 446 19.99 -8.27 -4.39
C GLU A 446 20.11 -7.33 -5.58
N LEU A 447 19.10 -6.50 -5.76
CA LEU A 447 19.10 -5.40 -6.71
C LEU A 447 19.86 -4.22 -6.10
N VAL A 448 21.02 -3.91 -6.68
CA VAL A 448 21.75 -2.67 -6.39
C VAL A 448 21.44 -1.68 -7.49
N PRO A 449 20.66 -0.61 -7.22
CA PRO A 449 20.32 0.38 -8.24
C PRO A 449 21.60 1.08 -8.76
N HIS A 450 21.72 1.24 -10.09
CA HIS A 450 22.81 2.04 -10.70
C HIS A 450 22.87 3.47 -10.16
N ALA A 451 21.71 3.99 -9.72
CA ALA A 451 21.62 5.26 -9.04
C ALA A 451 22.50 5.39 -7.79
N LEU A 452 22.86 4.27 -7.15
CA LEU A 452 23.81 4.25 -6.03
C LEU A 452 25.28 4.21 -6.51
N GLU A 453 25.53 3.71 -7.72
CA GLU A 453 26.89 3.63 -8.30
C GLU A 453 27.39 5.00 -8.81
N ASP A 454 26.52 5.78 -9.45
CA ASP A 454 26.85 7.08 -10.03
C ASP A 454 27.18 8.17 -8.99
N ASP A 455 26.79 7.98 -7.75
CA ASP A 455 26.99 8.95 -6.67
C ASP A 455 28.38 8.84 -5.99
N TRP A 456 29.22 7.89 -6.38
CA TRP A 456 30.55 7.71 -5.76
C TRP A 456 31.55 8.82 -6.13
N ASP A 457 31.27 9.60 -7.19
CA ASP A 457 32.14 10.68 -7.66
C ASP A 457 31.91 12.05 -6.98
N VAL A 458 31.00 12.13 -5.99
CA VAL A 458 30.63 13.41 -5.33
C VAL A 458 31.34 13.60 -3.97
N ASP A 459 32.42 12.92 -3.73
CA ASP A 459 33.04 12.79 -2.39
C ASP A 459 33.93 13.96 -1.93
N GLU A 460 34.06 15.04 -2.70
CA GLU A 460 34.85 16.21 -2.26
C GLU A 460 34.06 17.28 -1.50
N SER A 461 32.70 17.25 -1.53
CA SER A 461 31.89 18.29 -0.88
C SER A 461 31.25 17.90 0.46
N VAL A 462 31.33 16.63 0.87
CA VAL A 462 30.68 16.14 2.10
C VAL A 462 31.38 16.67 3.36
N ASP A 463 32.67 16.91 3.30
CA ASP A 463 33.41 17.47 4.43
C ASP A 463 33.07 18.95 4.67
N GLU A 464 32.87 19.75 3.64
CA GLU A 464 32.41 21.14 3.77
C GLU A 464 30.99 21.23 4.32
N ILE A 465 30.05 20.35 3.90
CA ILE A 465 28.67 20.30 4.42
C ILE A 465 28.66 19.86 5.88
N ASN A 466 29.53 18.97 6.29
CA ASN A 466 29.62 18.53 7.68
C ASN A 466 30.24 19.60 8.59
N GLU A 467 31.13 20.46 8.09
CA GLU A 467 31.68 21.60 8.82
C GLU A 467 30.59 22.69 8.99
N GLU A 468 29.84 23.07 7.95
CA GLU A 468 28.72 24.02 8.06
C GLU A 468 27.62 23.52 8.99
N ARG A 469 27.28 22.23 8.96
CA ARG A 469 26.32 21.63 9.89
C ARG A 469 26.80 21.68 11.35
N ALA A 470 28.06 21.43 11.59
CA ALA A 470 28.65 21.51 12.91
C ALA A 470 28.59 22.96 13.48
N GLU A 471 28.79 23.96 12.64
CA GLU A 471 28.66 25.37 13.02
C GLU A 471 27.20 25.76 13.32
N VAL A 472 26.22 25.30 12.50
CA VAL A 472 24.78 25.55 12.72
C VAL A 472 24.29 24.89 14.01
N TRP A 473 24.69 23.65 14.29
CA TRP A 473 24.34 22.97 15.54
C TRP A 473 25.02 23.59 16.75
N GLY A 474 26.25 24.04 16.60
CA GLY A 474 26.96 24.80 17.64
C GLY A 474 26.29 26.14 17.98
N ALA A 475 25.75 26.83 16.98
CA ALA A 475 24.98 28.07 17.14
C ALA A 475 23.62 27.84 17.81
N LEU A 476 22.93 26.74 17.48
CA LEU A 476 21.66 26.34 18.11
C LEU A 476 21.84 25.93 19.58
N ASP A 477 22.92 25.24 19.94
CA ASP A 477 23.27 24.89 21.31
C ASP A 477 23.59 26.16 22.16
N GLN A 478 24.23 27.16 21.54
CA GLN A 478 24.49 28.45 22.22
C GLN A 478 23.22 29.27 22.42
N LEU A 479 22.28 29.24 21.47
CA LEU A 479 20.98 29.90 21.59
C LEU A 479 20.10 29.24 22.67
N ALA A 480 20.10 27.91 22.76
CA ALA A 480 19.38 27.16 23.77
C ALA A 480 19.94 27.43 25.17
N ALA A 481 21.26 27.53 25.30
CA ALA A 481 21.92 27.88 26.56
C ALA A 481 21.67 29.34 27.00
N ALA A 482 21.48 30.25 26.06
CA ALA A 482 21.21 31.66 26.34
C ALA A 482 19.76 31.95 26.79
N GLN A 483 18.83 31.04 26.53
CA GLN A 483 17.40 31.18 26.88
C GLN A 483 17.04 30.64 28.26
N GLY A 484 17.96 30.01 29.00
CA GLY A 484 17.83 29.74 30.44
C GLY A 484 16.70 28.82 30.86
N GLU A 485 16.12 28.04 29.96
CA GLU A 485 15.08 27.09 30.28
C GLU A 485 15.65 25.66 30.37
N GLY A 486 15.81 25.20 31.61
CA GLY A 486 16.03 23.80 31.94
C GLY A 486 14.78 22.99 31.64
N SER A 487 14.59 22.56 30.41
CA SER A 487 13.65 21.51 30.05
C SER A 487 14.43 20.35 29.46
N ALA A 488 14.48 19.26 30.21
CA ALA A 488 15.04 17.99 29.79
C ALA A 488 14.21 17.43 28.64
N VAL A 489 14.59 17.76 27.42
CA VAL A 489 14.26 16.90 26.27
C VAL A 489 15.22 15.72 26.35
N HIS A 490 14.67 14.58 26.67
CA HIS A 490 15.38 13.33 26.94
C HIS A 490 16.35 12.99 25.82
N GLY A 491 17.58 12.86 26.23
CA GLY A 491 18.75 12.64 25.47
C GLY A 491 18.66 11.45 24.52
N VAL A 492 18.88 11.74 23.28
CA VAL A 492 19.63 10.85 22.42
C VAL A 492 21.07 10.96 22.89
N SER A 493 21.51 9.93 23.61
CA SER A 493 22.83 9.89 24.23
C SER A 493 23.91 10.04 23.18
N ARG A 494 24.66 11.11 23.25
CA ARG A 494 25.89 11.40 22.49
C ARG A 494 27.00 10.34 22.67
N LYS A 495 26.74 9.26 23.41
CA LYS A 495 27.72 8.20 23.74
C LYS A 495 27.80 7.06 22.70
N ALA A 496 26.94 7.05 21.69
CA ALA A 496 26.96 6.02 20.64
C ALA A 496 27.89 6.34 19.46
N MET A 497 28.51 7.52 19.43
CA MET A 497 29.42 7.91 18.31
C MET A 497 30.91 7.96 18.65
N THR A 498 31.32 7.64 19.88
CA THR A 498 32.74 7.52 20.22
C THR A 498 32.97 6.38 21.18
N SER A 499 32.89 5.14 20.75
CA SER A 499 33.57 4.05 21.43
C SER A 499 34.70 3.56 20.54
N SER A 500 35.87 4.14 20.75
CA SER A 500 37.11 3.48 20.47
C SER A 500 37.24 2.33 21.46
N ASP A 501 36.92 1.11 21.04
CA ASP A 501 37.55 -0.09 21.58
C ASP A 501 37.41 -1.21 20.53
N GLY A 502 38.54 -1.73 20.19
CA GLY A 502 38.83 -2.58 19.07
C GLY A 502 38.00 -3.85 18.99
N ALA A 503 37.32 -3.97 17.92
CA ALA A 503 37.03 -5.20 17.24
C ALA A 503 37.11 -4.90 15.74
N THR A 504 38.15 -5.46 15.11
CA THR A 504 38.36 -5.45 13.68
C THR A 504 37.30 -6.30 13.02
N ALA A 505 36.17 -5.69 12.66
CA ALA A 505 35.45 -6.11 11.49
C ALA A 505 35.99 -5.25 10.34
N ASP A 506 36.44 -5.86 9.26
CA ASP A 506 36.80 -5.20 8.03
C ASP A 506 35.55 -4.51 7.43
N ALA A 507 35.12 -3.42 8.06
CA ALA A 507 34.27 -2.43 7.44
C ALA A 507 35.19 -1.58 6.58
N MET A 508 34.94 -1.53 5.29
CA MET A 508 35.64 -0.61 4.38
C MET A 508 35.49 0.80 4.96
N PRO A 509 36.59 1.57 5.09
CA PRO A 509 36.50 2.92 5.59
C PRO A 509 35.84 3.81 4.53
N GLY A 510 34.69 4.39 4.84
CA GLY A 510 34.07 5.42 4.02
C GLY A 510 32.61 5.24 3.65
N GLU A 511 31.93 4.18 4.02
CA GLU A 511 30.48 4.06 3.75
C GLU A 511 29.66 4.93 4.69
N THR A 512 29.46 6.17 4.30
CA THR A 512 28.29 6.95 4.76
C THR A 512 27.07 6.24 4.21
N ARG A 513 26.30 5.58 5.10
CA ARG A 513 25.02 4.92 4.74
C ARG A 513 24.09 5.99 4.18
N ARG A 514 23.84 5.94 2.89
CA ARG A 514 22.90 6.86 2.23
C ARG A 514 21.48 6.39 2.50
N LEU A 515 20.62 7.33 2.87
CA LEU A 515 19.18 7.06 3.04
C LEU A 515 18.51 7.11 1.67
N TYR A 516 17.90 6.02 1.29
CA TYR A 516 17.13 5.88 0.06
C TYR A 516 15.85 5.08 0.29
N SER A 517 14.97 5.12 -0.68
CA SER A 517 13.79 4.29 -0.76
C SER A 517 13.78 3.58 -2.11
N ILE A 518 13.55 2.28 -2.09
CA ILE A 518 13.37 1.45 -3.27
C ILE A 518 12.11 0.59 -3.08
N GLY A 519 11.34 0.39 -4.15
CA GLY A 519 10.13 -0.43 -4.09
C GLY A 519 9.78 -1.03 -5.44
N VAL A 520 9.29 -2.26 -5.43
CA VAL A 520 8.69 -2.88 -6.62
C VAL A 520 7.38 -2.17 -6.92
N GLY A 521 7.15 -1.78 -8.17
CA GLY A 521 5.92 -1.10 -8.53
C GLY A 521 5.64 -1.12 -10.02
N GLY A 522 4.37 -0.88 -10.38
CA GLY A 522 3.98 -0.74 -11.78
C GLY A 522 4.08 -2.01 -12.63
N ASN A 523 3.94 -3.20 -12.03
CA ASN A 523 4.00 -4.50 -12.71
C ASN A 523 2.64 -5.23 -12.66
N PRO A 524 1.56 -4.70 -13.29
CA PRO A 524 0.23 -5.31 -13.20
C PRO A 524 0.08 -6.56 -14.07
N SER A 525 0.99 -6.82 -15.00
CA SER A 525 0.92 -7.99 -15.88
C SER A 525 1.74 -9.16 -15.33
N TYR A 526 1.09 -10.30 -15.13
CA TYR A 526 1.75 -11.56 -14.77
C TYR A 526 2.84 -11.94 -15.79
N ASP A 527 2.61 -11.65 -17.07
CA ASP A 527 3.48 -12.02 -18.18
C ASP A 527 4.67 -11.07 -18.40
N ALA A 528 4.81 -10.01 -17.59
CA ALA A 528 5.90 -9.04 -17.75
C ALA A 528 7.27 -9.72 -17.63
N PRO A 529 8.16 -9.60 -18.65
CA PRO A 529 9.48 -10.21 -18.61
C PRO A 529 10.48 -9.39 -17.79
N ARG A 530 10.23 -8.10 -17.59
CA ARG A 530 11.09 -7.16 -16.85
C ARG A 530 10.37 -6.69 -15.58
N MET A 531 11.12 -6.48 -14.53
CA MET A 531 10.61 -5.94 -13.27
C MET A 531 10.73 -4.42 -13.26
N ARG A 532 9.64 -3.75 -13.00
CA ARG A 532 9.64 -2.31 -12.76
C ARG A 532 9.85 -2.02 -11.29
N TYR A 533 10.71 -1.05 -10.97
CA TYR A 533 10.95 -0.58 -9.61
C TYR A 533 11.09 0.94 -9.56
N SER A 534 10.79 1.52 -8.42
CA SER A 534 11.01 2.94 -8.12
C SER A 534 12.19 3.12 -7.19
N PHE A 535 12.91 4.21 -7.37
CA PHE A 535 14.03 4.62 -6.53
C PHE A 535 13.93 6.11 -6.22
N SER A 536 14.29 6.52 -5.00
CA SER A 536 14.45 7.92 -4.62
C SER A 536 15.37 8.06 -3.42
N SER A 537 16.01 9.23 -3.28
CA SER A 537 16.77 9.60 -2.09
C SER A 537 16.57 11.07 -1.75
N TYR A 538 17.17 11.55 -0.68
CA TYR A 538 17.12 12.99 -0.35
C TYR A 538 17.87 13.86 -1.34
N THR A 539 18.82 13.29 -2.07
CA THR A 539 19.65 13.97 -3.08
C THR A 539 19.27 13.61 -4.51
N ARG A 540 18.31 12.69 -4.71
CA ARG A 540 17.86 12.24 -6.03
C ARG A 540 16.34 12.26 -6.14
N PRO A 541 15.77 12.93 -7.17
CA PRO A 541 14.34 12.85 -7.47
C PRO A 541 13.89 11.41 -7.72
N GLY A 542 12.58 11.16 -7.58
CA GLY A 542 12.02 9.85 -7.86
C GLY A 542 12.32 9.38 -9.29
N GLU A 543 12.81 8.16 -9.41
CA GLU A 543 13.13 7.48 -10.67
C GLU A 543 12.28 6.23 -10.81
N LEU A 544 11.92 5.88 -12.04
CA LEU A 544 11.25 4.65 -12.40
C LEU A 544 12.11 3.89 -13.38
N HIS A 545 12.39 2.65 -13.08
CA HIS A 545 13.28 1.77 -13.83
C HIS A 545 12.60 0.47 -14.24
N ASP A 546 13.09 -0.14 -15.31
CA ASP A 546 12.83 -1.54 -15.68
C ASP A 546 14.14 -2.31 -15.65
N ILE A 547 14.19 -3.40 -14.87
CA ILE A 547 15.32 -4.32 -14.85
C ILE A 547 14.95 -5.67 -15.46
N ASP A 548 15.88 -6.27 -16.19
CA ASP A 548 15.81 -7.66 -16.60
C ASP A 548 16.39 -8.54 -15.48
N PRO A 549 15.58 -9.35 -14.78
CA PRO A 549 16.06 -10.17 -13.67
C PRO A 549 17.04 -11.27 -14.07
N ALA A 550 17.10 -11.65 -15.37
CA ALA A 550 17.99 -12.68 -15.87
C ALA A 550 19.39 -12.15 -16.18
N THR A 551 19.48 -10.91 -16.68
CA THR A 551 20.75 -10.32 -17.13
C THR A 551 21.27 -9.23 -16.20
N GLY A 552 20.40 -8.64 -15.36
CA GLY A 552 20.71 -7.47 -14.54
C GLY A 552 20.72 -6.15 -15.34
N GLU A 553 20.30 -6.17 -16.63
CA GLU A 553 20.22 -4.94 -17.43
C GLU A 553 19.15 -4.01 -16.86
N ASP A 554 19.56 -2.85 -16.37
CA ASP A 554 18.72 -1.80 -15.80
C ASP A 554 18.52 -0.65 -16.79
N ARG A 555 17.28 -0.17 -16.89
CA ARG A 555 16.88 0.90 -17.80
C ARG A 555 16.05 1.94 -17.07
N LEU A 556 16.56 3.19 -17.02
CA LEU A 556 15.77 4.33 -16.54
C LEU A 556 14.62 4.63 -17.52
N LEU A 557 13.40 4.60 -17.05
CA LEU A 557 12.20 4.93 -17.82
C LEU A 557 11.78 6.38 -17.65
N LYS A 558 11.85 6.89 -16.42
CA LYS A 558 11.45 8.26 -16.09
C LYS A 558 12.17 8.73 -14.82
N ARG A 559 12.59 9.99 -14.83
CA ARG A 559 13.01 10.73 -13.63
C ARG A 559 12.03 11.85 -13.39
N ALA A 560 11.61 12.05 -12.15
CA ALA A 560 10.76 13.17 -11.77
C ALA A 560 11.48 14.50 -12.03
N THR A 561 10.78 15.43 -12.66
CA THR A 561 11.31 16.78 -12.91
C THR A 561 11.17 17.61 -11.64
N VAL A 562 12.26 18.24 -11.20
CA VAL A 562 12.24 19.26 -10.14
C VAL A 562 12.26 20.62 -10.79
N LEU A 563 11.15 21.35 -10.67
CA LEU A 563 11.06 22.73 -11.18
C LEU A 563 11.67 23.68 -10.14
N GLY A 564 12.33 24.75 -10.61
CA GLY A 564 12.95 25.76 -9.74
C GLY A 564 14.44 25.50 -9.43
N GLY A 565 14.99 24.42 -9.94
CA GLY A 565 16.38 24.01 -9.73
C GLY A 565 16.54 23.09 -8.54
N PHE A 566 17.52 22.22 -8.65
CA PHE A 566 18.00 21.32 -7.60
C PHE A 566 19.49 21.62 -7.47
N GLU A 567 19.86 22.33 -6.40
CA GLU A 567 21.26 22.61 -6.04
C GLU A 567 21.74 21.67 -4.95
#